data_7db90773490ca37bfb0f85d8f2348d11
#
_entry.id   7db90773490ca37bfb0f85d8f2348d11
#
_cell.length_a   1.000
_cell.length_b   1.000
_cell.length_c   1.000
_cell.angle_alpha   90.00
_cell.angle_beta   90.00
_cell.angle_gamma   90.00
#
_symmetry.space_group_name_H-M   'P 1'
#
loop_
_entity.id
_entity.type
_entity.pdbx_description
1 polymer ?
#
loop_
_entity_poly.entity_id
_entity_poly.type
_entity_poly.pdbx_seq_one_letter_code
_entity_poly.pdbx_strand_id
1 'polypeptide(L)'
;SFRALSFCQSALANGHQIINVFFYQDGVTNSNALTCPASDEIDMHSNWQSLSSQHSIPLTNCVSAALRRGVLSPQDATENGKPQWNSSDAFTMGGLGELVVGIEQADRLISF
;
A
#
# COMPACT_ATOMS: atom_id res chain seq x y z
N SER A 1 3.22 1.85 10.21
CA SER A 1 2.34 2.36 9.14
C SER A 1 1.64 3.66 9.49
N PHE A 2 1.24 3.85 10.73
CA PHE A 2 0.63 5.12 11.14
C PHE A 2 1.58 6.30 10.96
N ARG A 3 2.84 6.11 11.30
CA ARG A 3 3.87 7.14 11.12
C ARG A 3 4.06 7.48 9.63
N ALA A 4 4.06 6.46 8.79
CA ALA A 4 4.16 6.66 7.34
C ALA A 4 2.96 7.43 6.80
N LEU A 5 1.75 7.06 7.22
CA LEU A 5 0.53 7.76 6.82
C LEU A 5 0.57 9.23 7.26
N SER A 6 0.92 9.48 8.51
CA SER A 6 1.01 10.85 9.05
C SER A 6 2.06 11.68 8.31
N PHE A 7 3.19 11.07 7.98
CA PHE A 7 4.22 11.74 7.19
C PHE A 7 3.70 12.12 5.82
N CYS A 8 3.02 11.21 5.13
CA CYS A 8 2.44 11.49 3.81
C CYS A 8 1.45 12.63 3.87
N GLN A 9 0.56 12.63 4.86
CA GLN A 9 -0.42 13.70 5.03
C GLN A 9 0.27 15.06 5.24
N SER A 10 1.31 15.11 6.07
CA SER A 10 2.08 16.33 6.32
C SER A 10 2.83 16.80 5.09
N ALA A 11 3.44 15.89 4.35
CA ALA A 11 4.18 16.22 3.14
C ALA A 11 3.25 16.86 2.09
N LEU A 12 2.08 16.25 1.89
CA LEU A 12 1.08 16.77 0.96
C LEU A 12 0.56 18.15 1.39
N ALA A 13 0.33 18.33 2.69
CA ALA A 13 -0.13 19.62 3.23
C ALA A 13 0.91 20.72 3.04
N ASN A 14 2.19 20.36 2.95
CA ASN A 14 3.29 21.31 2.73
C ASN A 14 3.69 21.44 1.26
N GLY A 15 2.86 20.98 0.34
CA GLY A 15 3.05 21.17 -1.09
C GLY A 15 3.98 20.20 -1.77
N HIS A 16 4.41 19.14 -1.10
CA HIS A 16 5.22 18.10 -1.70
C HIS A 16 4.36 17.13 -2.51
N GLN A 17 4.96 16.53 -3.52
CA GLN A 17 4.32 15.48 -4.31
C GLN A 17 4.86 14.13 -3.90
N ILE A 18 3.96 13.15 -3.71
CA ILE A 18 4.32 11.76 -3.45
C ILE A 18 4.13 10.97 -4.73
N ILE A 19 5.20 10.38 -5.23
CA ILE A 19 5.20 9.64 -6.50
C ILE A 19 4.62 8.25 -6.33
N ASN A 20 4.93 7.59 -5.21
CA ASN A 20 4.49 6.22 -4.94
C ASN A 20 4.66 5.91 -3.46
N VAL A 21 3.79 5.04 -2.96
CA VAL A 21 3.96 4.44 -1.63
C VAL A 21 4.13 2.93 -1.86
N PHE A 22 5.27 2.40 -1.45
CA PHE A 22 5.59 1.00 -1.65
C PHE A 22 5.55 0.26 -0.30
N PHE A 23 4.69 -0.73 -0.21
CA PHE A 23 4.50 -1.55 0.99
C PHE A 23 5.28 -2.85 0.84
N TYR A 24 6.04 -3.22 1.86
CA TYR A 24 6.75 -4.49 1.88
C TYR A 24 6.78 -5.06 3.28
N GLN A 25 7.15 -6.33 3.42
CA GLN A 25 7.06 -7.05 4.69
C GLN A 25 5.65 -6.87 5.30
N ASP A 26 5.55 -6.60 6.58
CA ASP A 26 4.26 -6.46 7.27
C ASP A 26 3.44 -5.28 6.77
N GLY A 27 4.07 -4.31 6.13
CA GLY A 27 3.37 -3.16 5.55
C GLY A 27 2.30 -3.55 4.53
N VAL A 28 2.44 -4.69 3.86
CA VAL A 28 1.45 -5.15 2.88
C VAL A 28 0.08 -5.43 3.50
N THR A 29 0.01 -5.62 4.81
CA THR A 29 -1.27 -5.84 5.50
C THR A 29 -2.20 -4.63 5.45
N ASN A 30 -1.66 -3.44 5.16
CA ASN A 30 -2.48 -2.25 4.94
C ASN A 30 -3.43 -2.38 3.74
N SER A 31 -3.14 -3.27 2.80
CA SER A 31 -3.99 -3.49 1.63
C SER A 31 -5.09 -4.53 1.86
N ASN A 32 -5.12 -5.18 3.01
CA ASN A 32 -6.12 -6.19 3.31
C ASN A 32 -7.46 -5.52 3.63
N ALA A 33 -8.43 -5.69 2.73
CA ALA A 33 -9.75 -5.10 2.86
C ALA A 33 -10.60 -5.80 3.93
N LEU A 34 -10.15 -6.93 4.47
CA LEU A 34 -10.87 -7.69 5.49
C LEU A 34 -10.45 -7.36 6.92
N THR A 35 -9.52 -6.44 7.12
CA THR A 35 -9.15 -6.02 8.47
C THR A 35 -10.32 -5.29 9.13
N CYS A 36 -10.53 -5.59 10.41
CA CYS A 36 -11.65 -5.03 11.17
C CYS A 36 -11.09 -4.38 12.44
N PRO A 37 -10.63 -3.12 12.34
CA PRO A 37 -10.11 -2.44 13.52
C PRO A 37 -11.22 -2.18 14.54
N ALA A 38 -10.83 -2.12 15.81
CA ALA A 38 -11.77 -1.73 16.86
C ALA A 38 -12.24 -0.28 16.65
N SER A 39 -13.38 0.09 17.23
CA SER A 39 -13.99 1.40 16.99
C SER A 39 -13.13 2.58 17.42
N ASP A 40 -12.19 2.37 18.34
CA ASP A 40 -11.25 3.39 18.82
C ASP A 40 -9.88 3.33 18.12
N GLU A 41 -9.71 2.42 17.17
CA GLU A 41 -8.49 2.28 16.39
C GLU A 41 -8.62 2.95 15.02
N ILE A 42 -7.48 3.36 14.45
CA ILE A 42 -7.44 3.93 13.11
C ILE A 42 -7.59 2.82 12.08
N ASP A 43 -8.51 3.01 11.14
CA ASP A 43 -8.64 2.13 9.99
C ASP A 43 -7.57 2.51 8.94
N MET A 44 -6.42 1.85 9.05
CA MET A 44 -5.27 2.16 8.17
C MET A 44 -5.59 1.88 6.70
N HIS A 45 -6.29 0.80 6.40
CA HIS A 45 -6.66 0.45 5.04
C HIS A 45 -7.47 1.56 4.38
N SER A 46 -8.54 2.00 5.05
CA SER A 46 -9.40 3.06 4.51
C SER A 46 -8.69 4.40 4.40
N ASN A 47 -7.80 4.70 5.34
CA ASN A 47 -7.03 5.94 5.30
C ASN A 47 -6.05 5.99 4.12
N TRP A 48 -5.34 4.89 3.85
CA TRP A 48 -4.47 4.81 2.67
C TRP A 48 -5.27 4.92 1.38
N GLN A 49 -6.41 4.24 1.33
CA GLN A 49 -7.29 4.27 0.16
C GLN A 49 -7.79 5.69 -0.12
N SER A 50 -8.21 6.41 0.92
CA SER A 50 -8.65 7.80 0.79
C SER A 50 -7.52 8.71 0.33
N LEU A 51 -6.32 8.57 0.90
CA LEU A 51 -5.15 9.34 0.51
C LEU A 51 -4.83 9.14 -0.97
N SER A 52 -4.81 7.90 -1.41
CA SER A 52 -4.57 7.55 -2.80
C SER A 52 -5.59 8.17 -3.74
N SER A 53 -6.87 8.07 -3.38
CA SER A 53 -7.97 8.58 -4.18
C SER A 53 -7.95 10.11 -4.28
N GLN A 54 -7.68 10.81 -3.16
CA GLN A 54 -7.69 12.27 -3.12
C GLN A 54 -6.50 12.91 -3.83
N HIS A 55 -5.37 12.25 -3.82
CA HIS A 55 -4.11 12.81 -4.33
C HIS A 55 -3.52 12.04 -5.52
N SER A 56 -4.23 11.05 -6.03
CA SER A 56 -3.80 10.21 -7.17
C SER A 56 -2.42 9.58 -6.94
N ILE A 57 -2.21 9.06 -5.73
CA ILE A 57 -0.94 8.44 -5.35
C ILE A 57 -1.02 6.93 -5.57
N PRO A 58 -0.12 6.34 -6.38
CA PRO A 58 -0.06 4.89 -6.51
C PRO A 58 0.33 4.22 -5.19
N LEU A 59 -0.40 3.17 -4.83
CA LEU A 59 -0.09 2.32 -3.68
C LEU A 59 0.33 0.95 -4.23
N THR A 60 1.56 0.55 -3.99
CA THR A 60 2.11 -0.68 -4.54
C THR A 60 2.54 -1.63 -3.42
N ASN A 61 2.11 -2.87 -3.49
CA ASN A 61 2.55 -3.93 -2.58
C ASN A 61 3.68 -4.72 -3.22
N CYS A 62 4.67 -5.07 -2.40
CA CYS A 62 5.60 -6.14 -2.78
C CYS A 62 4.82 -7.45 -2.87
N VAL A 63 4.70 -8.02 -4.08
CA VAL A 63 3.89 -9.21 -4.30
C VAL A 63 4.36 -10.40 -3.47
N SER A 64 5.66 -10.62 -3.36
CA SER A 64 6.19 -11.74 -2.57
C SER A 64 5.84 -11.61 -1.09
N ALA A 65 5.96 -10.41 -0.53
CA ALA A 65 5.62 -10.16 0.86
C ALA A 65 4.12 -10.33 1.10
N ALA A 66 3.30 -9.88 0.16
CA ALA A 66 1.85 -10.02 0.23
C ALA A 66 1.42 -11.48 0.19
N LEU A 67 1.94 -12.26 -0.76
CA LEU A 67 1.58 -13.68 -0.90
C LEU A 67 1.95 -14.49 0.34
N ARG A 68 3.10 -14.23 0.94
CA ARG A 68 3.54 -14.94 2.15
C ARG A 68 2.61 -14.67 3.35
N ARG A 69 1.91 -13.56 3.33
CA ARG A 69 1.02 -13.13 4.43
C ARG A 69 -0.45 -13.32 4.12
N GLY A 70 -0.74 -14.03 3.03
CA GLY A 70 -2.13 -14.29 2.65
C GLY A 70 -2.86 -13.07 2.12
N VAL A 71 -2.15 -12.08 1.62
CA VAL A 71 -2.74 -10.91 0.97
C VAL A 71 -2.67 -11.11 -0.53
N LEU A 72 -3.83 -11.26 -1.17
CA LEU A 72 -3.92 -11.64 -2.58
C LEU A 72 -4.83 -10.67 -3.33
N SER A 73 -4.41 -10.33 -4.55
CA SER A 73 -5.30 -9.73 -5.55
C SER A 73 -6.18 -10.82 -6.18
N PRO A 74 -7.24 -10.45 -6.93
CA PRO A 74 -8.00 -11.44 -7.68
C PRO A 74 -7.15 -12.31 -8.59
N GLN A 75 -6.18 -11.72 -9.27
CA GLN A 75 -5.28 -12.45 -10.16
C GLN A 75 -4.40 -13.42 -9.37
N ASP A 76 -3.84 -12.99 -8.25
CA ASP A 76 -3.02 -13.85 -7.38
C ASP A 76 -3.81 -15.04 -6.88
N ALA A 77 -5.05 -14.83 -6.49
CA ALA A 77 -5.93 -15.90 -6.03
C ALA A 77 -6.13 -16.94 -7.13
N THR A 78 -6.42 -16.49 -8.35
CA THR A 78 -6.60 -17.37 -9.49
C THR A 78 -5.35 -18.17 -9.79
N GLU A 79 -4.18 -17.51 -9.82
CA GLU A 79 -2.89 -18.16 -10.13
C GLU A 79 -2.48 -19.17 -9.06
N ASN A 80 -2.90 -18.97 -7.82
CA ASN A 80 -2.54 -19.84 -6.70
C ASN A 80 -3.68 -20.78 -6.29
N GLY A 81 -4.74 -20.88 -7.07
CA GLY A 81 -5.85 -21.79 -6.81
C GLY A 81 -6.60 -21.49 -5.54
N LYS A 82 -6.71 -20.21 -5.17
CA LYS A 82 -7.43 -19.80 -3.96
C LYS A 82 -8.81 -19.29 -4.31
N PRO A 83 -9.84 -19.57 -3.46
CA PRO A 83 -11.21 -19.19 -3.76
C PRO A 83 -11.53 -17.73 -3.46
N GLN A 84 -10.67 -17.04 -2.72
CA GLN A 84 -10.93 -15.68 -2.25
C GLN A 84 -9.69 -14.79 -2.41
N TRP A 85 -9.93 -13.50 -2.40
CA TRP A 85 -8.89 -12.48 -2.38
C TRP A 85 -9.27 -11.39 -1.38
N ASN A 86 -8.32 -10.58 -0.96
CA ASN A 86 -8.53 -9.57 0.08
C ASN A 86 -7.82 -8.25 -0.13
N SER A 87 -7.01 -8.14 -1.16
CA SER A 87 -6.39 -6.85 -1.51
C SER A 87 -7.41 -5.99 -2.27
N SER A 88 -7.57 -4.73 -1.84
CA SER A 88 -8.50 -3.82 -2.52
C SER A 88 -7.89 -3.28 -3.82
N ASP A 89 -8.78 -2.76 -4.69
CA ASP A 89 -8.39 -2.21 -6.00
C ASP A 89 -7.47 -1.00 -5.91
N ALA A 90 -7.44 -0.31 -4.77
CA ALA A 90 -6.57 0.84 -4.57
C ALA A 90 -5.08 0.46 -4.53
N PHE A 91 -4.78 -0.81 -4.27
CA PHE A 91 -3.41 -1.31 -4.18
C PHE A 91 -3.10 -2.19 -5.38
N THR A 92 -1.93 -1.99 -5.97
CA THR A 92 -1.44 -2.86 -7.05
C THR A 92 -0.31 -3.73 -6.55
N MET A 93 -0.13 -4.90 -7.15
CA MET A 93 0.98 -5.78 -6.83
C MET A 93 2.15 -5.47 -7.75
N GLY A 94 3.35 -5.42 -7.17
CA GLY A 94 4.55 -5.14 -7.94
C GLY A 94 5.78 -5.80 -7.35
N GLY A 95 6.85 -5.80 -8.13
CA GLY A 95 8.14 -6.32 -7.71
C GLY A 95 9.09 -5.20 -7.26
N LEU A 96 10.27 -5.59 -6.80
CA LEU A 96 11.30 -4.65 -6.36
C LEU A 96 11.79 -3.74 -7.51
N GLY A 97 11.66 -4.19 -8.77
CA GLY A 97 11.99 -3.35 -9.92
C GLY A 97 11.16 -2.07 -9.97
N GLU A 98 9.90 -2.13 -9.59
CA GLU A 98 9.03 -0.95 -9.54
C GLU A 98 9.43 0.00 -8.43
N LEU A 99 9.92 -0.53 -7.30
CA LEU A 99 10.48 0.30 -6.24
C LEU A 99 11.72 1.04 -6.74
N VAL A 100 12.61 0.36 -7.45
CA VAL A 100 13.83 0.96 -8.01
C VAL A 100 13.49 2.09 -8.99
N VAL A 101 12.53 1.86 -9.88
CA VAL A 101 12.06 2.89 -10.82
C VAL A 101 11.52 4.11 -10.07
N GLY A 102 10.73 3.89 -9.03
CA GLY A 102 10.20 4.96 -8.21
C GLY A 102 11.29 5.78 -7.53
N ILE A 103 12.31 5.10 -7.00
CA ILE A 103 13.46 5.77 -6.36
C ILE A 103 14.20 6.65 -7.38
N GLU A 104 14.39 6.17 -8.60
CA GLU A 104 15.08 6.94 -9.65
C GLU A 104 14.30 8.19 -10.06
N GLN A 105 12.98 8.14 -10.01
CA GLN A 105 12.12 9.27 -10.38
C GLN A 105 11.91 10.27 -9.24
N ALA A 106 12.17 9.87 -8.01
CA ALA A 106 11.93 10.69 -6.84
C ALA A 106 13.17 11.49 -6.45
N ASP A 107 12.96 12.66 -5.86
CA ASP A 107 14.05 13.43 -5.26
C ASP A 107 14.53 12.80 -3.96
N ARG A 108 13.64 12.14 -3.24
CA ARG A 108 13.93 11.53 -1.95
C ARG A 108 13.18 10.21 -1.77
N LEU A 109 13.85 9.29 -1.08
CA LEU A 109 13.24 8.07 -0.58
C LEU A 109 13.14 8.18 0.94
N ILE A 110 11.93 7.97 1.48
CA ILE A 110 11.70 7.92 2.92
C ILE A 110 11.24 6.51 3.27
N SER A 111 11.84 5.93 4.27
CA SER A 111 11.55 4.56 4.71
C SER A 111 11.13 4.54 6.17
N PHE A 112 10.17 3.71 6.48
CA PHE A 112 9.63 3.55 7.84
C PHE A 112 9.74 2.11 8.34
#